data_7198bca9d401bba9ea4bcef6349cb024
#
_entry.id   7198bca9d401bba9ea4bcef6349cb024
#
_cell.length_a   1.000
_cell.length_b   1.000
_cell.length_c   1.000
_cell.angle_alpha   90.00
_cell.angle_beta   90.00
_cell.angle_gamma   90.00
#
_symmetry.space_group_name_H-M   'P 1'
#
loop_
_entity.id
_entity.type
_entity.pdbx_description
1 polymer ?
#
loop_
_entity_poly.entity_id
_entity_poly.type
_entity_poly.pdbx_seq_one_letter_code
_entity_poly.pdbx_strand_id
1 'polypeptide(L)'
;MTEKYESLDELFEDEEFEISKESEDNVPLEVKSRLALALDVDDLIDARRLAGSLFDFFGTVKVGLELYTAAGPDSVGVFTEAGFDVFCDLKLHDIPTTVHKAARVVGSVGARWVTAHASGGEEMLKAAVDGLREGAE
;
A
#
# COMPACT_ATOMS: atom_id res chain seq x y z
N MET A 1 -6.73 15.14 -26.08
CA MET A 1 -7.08 15.29 -24.66
C MET A 1 -6.07 14.48 -23.85
N THR A 2 -4.80 14.91 -23.92
CA THR A 2 -3.62 14.17 -23.40
C THR A 2 -2.59 15.19 -22.90
N GLU A 3 -3.02 16.11 -22.01
CA GLU A 3 -2.14 17.08 -21.37
C GLU A 3 -2.60 17.25 -19.91
N LYS A 4 -2.38 16.22 -19.07
CA LYS A 4 -2.70 16.38 -17.66
C LYS A 4 -1.65 15.85 -16.70
N TYR A 5 -0.58 15.22 -17.19
CA TYR A 5 0.51 14.74 -16.31
C TYR A 5 1.85 14.88 -17.04
N GLU A 6 2.50 16.01 -16.96
CA GLU A 6 3.84 16.22 -17.54
C GLU A 6 4.95 15.54 -16.75
N SER A 7 4.79 15.31 -15.45
CA SER A 7 5.56 14.32 -14.67
C SER A 7 4.85 14.05 -13.34
N LEU A 8 5.08 12.86 -12.77
CA LEU A 8 4.66 12.54 -11.39
C LEU A 8 5.31 13.50 -10.38
N ASP A 9 6.51 13.98 -10.66
CA ASP A 9 7.27 14.89 -9.80
C ASP A 9 6.60 16.27 -9.69
N GLU A 10 5.99 16.80 -10.76
CA GLU A 10 5.25 18.06 -10.72
C GLU A 10 3.95 18.00 -9.88
N LEU A 11 3.35 16.80 -9.76
CA LEU A 11 2.20 16.58 -8.87
C LEU A 11 2.59 16.62 -7.39
N PHE A 12 3.90 16.56 -7.08
CA PHE A 12 4.41 16.44 -5.72
C PHE A 12 5.15 17.69 -5.22
N GLU A 13 5.46 18.66 -6.11
CA GLU A 13 6.18 19.89 -5.74
C GLU A 13 5.32 20.92 -4.98
N ASP A 14 3.99 20.89 -5.10
CA ASP A 14 3.11 21.94 -4.57
C ASP A 14 2.40 21.64 -3.24
N GLU A 15 2.48 20.44 -2.71
CA GLU A 15 2.03 20.15 -1.34
C GLU A 15 3.14 19.36 -0.61
N GLU A 16 4.02 20.06 0.10
CA GLU A 16 4.84 19.44 1.14
C GLU A 16 3.94 18.56 2.00
N PHE A 17 4.25 17.26 2.02
CA PHE A 17 3.67 16.33 2.98
C PHE A 17 4.14 16.78 4.37
N GLU A 18 3.45 17.78 4.94
CA GLU A 18 3.73 18.23 6.29
C GLU A 18 3.36 17.10 7.24
N ILE A 19 4.37 16.29 7.59
CA ILE A 19 4.31 15.47 8.80
C ILE A 19 4.19 16.47 9.93
N SER A 20 3.02 16.53 10.56
CA SER A 20 2.75 17.42 11.68
C SER A 20 3.83 17.20 12.74
N LYS A 21 4.61 18.28 13.03
CA LYS A 21 5.64 18.27 14.06
C LYS A 21 5.01 17.88 15.39
N GLU A 22 5.58 16.81 16.01
CA GLU A 22 5.45 16.39 17.42
C GLU A 22 4.23 16.97 18.14
N SER A 23 3.08 16.31 18.01
CA SER A 23 1.97 16.55 18.94
C SER A 23 2.28 15.84 20.27
N GLU A 24 1.93 16.47 21.42
CA GLU A 24 2.05 15.86 22.74
C GLU A 24 1.20 14.57 22.89
N ASP A 25 0.37 14.25 21.88
CA ASP A 25 -0.50 13.08 21.79
C ASP A 25 0.12 11.91 20.99
N ASN A 26 1.43 11.79 20.95
CA ASN A 26 2.11 10.77 20.13
C ASN A 26 1.76 9.36 20.64
N VAL A 27 1.07 8.59 19.80
CA VAL A 27 0.73 7.19 20.11
C VAL A 27 2.01 6.37 20.22
N PRO A 28 2.21 5.58 21.30
CA PRO A 28 3.40 4.75 21.44
C PRO A 28 3.62 3.86 20.20
N LEU A 29 4.87 3.75 19.76
CA LEU A 29 5.23 2.98 18.56
C LEU A 29 4.70 1.53 18.60
N GLU A 30 4.66 0.92 19.77
CA GLU A 30 4.10 -0.41 19.97
C GLU A 30 2.60 -0.48 19.64
N VAL A 31 1.84 0.56 19.95
CA VAL A 31 0.41 0.65 19.62
C VAL A 31 0.24 0.99 18.15
N LYS A 32 0.97 2.00 17.66
CA LYS A 32 0.97 2.44 16.25
C LYS A 32 1.24 1.28 15.28
N SER A 33 2.21 0.41 15.60
CA SER A 33 2.56 -0.74 14.77
C SER A 33 1.49 -1.84 14.69
N ARG A 34 0.47 -1.77 15.55
CA ARG A 34 -0.66 -2.72 15.60
C ARG A 34 -1.94 -2.17 14.97
N LEU A 35 -1.92 -0.93 14.51
CA LEU A 35 -3.06 -0.26 13.91
C LEU A 35 -2.85 -0.10 12.41
N ALA A 36 -3.87 -0.45 11.63
CA ALA A 36 -3.90 -0.28 10.20
C ALA A 36 -5.04 0.66 9.77
N LEU A 37 -4.71 1.69 9.01
CA LEU A 37 -5.67 2.61 8.41
C LEU A 37 -6.15 2.05 7.07
N ALA A 38 -7.46 1.85 6.92
CA ALA A 38 -8.04 1.47 5.64
C ALA A 38 -8.21 2.71 4.74
N LEU A 39 -7.57 2.68 3.57
CA LEU A 39 -7.67 3.74 2.56
C LEU A 39 -8.75 3.33 1.54
N ASP A 40 -10.00 3.39 1.97
CA ASP A 40 -11.17 3.03 1.16
C ASP A 40 -11.68 4.30 0.45
N VAL A 41 -10.90 4.76 -0.53
CA VAL A 41 -11.15 5.93 -1.40
C VAL A 41 -10.69 5.60 -2.82
N ASP A 42 -11.23 6.29 -3.81
CA ASP A 42 -10.98 6.08 -5.24
C ASP A 42 -10.00 7.11 -5.86
N ASP A 43 -9.39 7.94 -5.02
CA ASP A 43 -8.42 8.96 -5.42
C ASP A 43 -7.14 8.89 -4.56
N LEU A 44 -5.99 8.90 -5.24
CA LEU A 44 -4.68 8.78 -4.57
C LEU A 44 -4.31 10.03 -3.76
N ILE A 45 -4.77 11.21 -4.18
CA ILE A 45 -4.50 12.46 -3.47
C ILE A 45 -5.26 12.46 -2.15
N ASP A 46 -6.54 12.06 -2.18
CA ASP A 46 -7.36 11.96 -0.97
C ASP A 46 -6.82 10.88 -0.03
N ALA A 47 -6.37 9.74 -0.57
CA ALA A 47 -5.72 8.68 0.22
C ALA A 47 -4.46 9.21 0.93
N ARG A 48 -3.62 9.98 0.24
CA ARG A 48 -2.40 10.58 0.81
C ARG A 48 -2.72 11.60 1.90
N ARG A 49 -3.69 12.49 1.66
CA ARG A 49 -4.12 13.46 2.67
C ARG A 49 -4.62 12.79 3.93
N LEU A 50 -5.44 11.74 3.77
CA LEU A 50 -5.96 10.96 4.90
C LEU A 50 -4.82 10.28 5.67
N ALA A 51 -3.94 9.56 4.97
CA ALA A 51 -2.81 8.89 5.59
C ALA A 51 -1.87 9.88 6.29
N GLY A 52 -1.58 11.03 5.65
CA GLY A 52 -0.74 12.09 6.22
C GLY A 52 -1.30 12.68 7.49
N SER A 53 -2.61 13.00 7.51
CA SER A 53 -3.27 13.56 8.70
C SER A 53 -3.30 12.61 9.90
N LEU A 54 -3.11 11.31 9.67
CA LEU A 54 -3.17 10.25 10.67
C LEU A 54 -1.84 9.52 10.87
N PHE A 55 -0.75 10.05 10.30
CA PHE A 55 0.57 9.42 10.34
C PHE A 55 1.05 9.10 11.77
N ASP A 56 0.74 9.95 12.73
CA ASP A 56 1.15 9.76 14.14
C ASP A 56 0.42 8.62 14.85
N PHE A 57 -0.70 8.15 14.29
CA PHE A 57 -1.56 7.14 14.92
C PHE A 57 -1.43 5.74 14.31
N PHE A 58 -1.05 5.63 13.03
CA PHE A 58 -1.02 4.36 12.30
C PHE A 58 0.36 4.05 11.76
N GLY A 59 0.83 2.82 11.95
CA GLY A 59 2.08 2.32 11.34
C GLY A 59 1.84 1.61 10.00
N THR A 60 0.59 1.20 9.76
CA THR A 60 0.21 0.44 8.57
C THR A 60 -0.93 1.15 7.84
N VAL A 61 -0.89 1.14 6.52
CA VAL A 61 -2.05 1.47 5.68
C VAL A 61 -2.50 0.24 4.89
N LYS A 62 -3.81 0.08 4.75
CA LYS A 62 -4.40 -0.97 3.91
C LYS A 62 -4.85 -0.37 2.58
N VAL A 63 -4.27 -0.83 1.50
CA VAL A 63 -4.66 -0.52 0.12
C VAL A 63 -5.57 -1.63 -0.38
N GLY A 64 -6.86 -1.32 -0.54
CA GLY A 64 -7.88 -2.24 -1.03
C GLY A 64 -8.04 -2.18 -2.55
N LEU A 65 -8.99 -2.99 -3.06
CA LEU A 65 -9.26 -3.10 -4.51
C LEU A 65 -9.68 -1.76 -5.13
N GLU A 66 -10.41 -0.91 -4.41
CA GLU A 66 -10.87 0.38 -4.92
C GLU A 66 -9.70 1.28 -5.27
N LEU A 67 -8.85 1.61 -4.30
CA LEU A 67 -7.69 2.47 -4.50
C LEU A 67 -6.67 1.83 -5.46
N TYR A 68 -6.43 0.51 -5.34
CA TYR A 68 -5.52 -0.18 -6.24
C TYR A 68 -6.01 -0.18 -7.70
N THR A 69 -7.32 -0.30 -7.93
CA THR A 69 -7.90 -0.24 -9.28
C THR A 69 -7.83 1.17 -9.86
N ALA A 70 -7.97 2.20 -9.01
CA ALA A 70 -7.90 3.60 -9.41
C ALA A 70 -6.46 4.05 -9.76
N ALA A 71 -5.46 3.65 -8.95
CA ALA A 71 -4.09 4.17 -9.04
C ALA A 71 -3.02 3.11 -9.33
N GLY A 72 -3.37 1.83 -9.42
CA GLY A 72 -2.43 0.76 -9.71
C GLY A 72 -1.36 0.55 -8.62
N PRO A 73 -0.18 0.00 -8.99
CA PRO A 73 0.92 -0.23 -8.06
C PRO A 73 1.44 1.02 -7.35
N ASP A 74 1.25 2.21 -7.93
CA ASP A 74 1.66 3.48 -7.32
C ASP A 74 0.94 3.72 -5.99
N SER A 75 -0.30 3.18 -5.83
CA SER A 75 -1.03 3.19 -4.57
C SER A 75 -0.34 2.40 -3.43
N VAL A 76 0.65 1.59 -3.73
CA VAL A 76 1.48 0.89 -2.75
C VAL A 76 2.79 1.66 -2.52
N GLY A 77 3.52 1.97 -3.61
CA GLY A 77 4.83 2.60 -3.55
C GLY A 77 4.83 3.92 -2.80
N VAL A 78 3.85 4.79 -3.04
CA VAL A 78 3.76 6.11 -2.41
C VAL A 78 3.66 6.04 -0.88
N PHE A 79 2.98 5.05 -0.33
CA PHE A 79 2.86 4.89 1.13
C PHE A 79 4.07 4.19 1.73
N THR A 80 4.72 3.29 1.00
CA THR A 80 5.99 2.69 1.40
C THR A 80 7.07 3.78 1.51
N GLU A 81 7.18 4.65 0.52
CA GLU A 81 8.11 5.79 0.51
C GLU A 81 7.82 6.79 1.63
N ALA A 82 6.54 6.97 1.99
CA ALA A 82 6.12 7.78 3.12
C ALA A 82 6.40 7.14 4.49
N GLY A 83 6.92 5.91 4.55
CA GLY A 83 7.32 5.23 5.78
C GLY A 83 6.23 4.38 6.44
N PHE A 84 5.13 4.10 5.75
CA PHE A 84 4.14 3.13 6.23
C PHE A 84 4.50 1.70 5.85
N ASP A 85 4.13 0.75 6.69
CA ASP A 85 3.96 -0.63 6.24
C ASP A 85 2.69 -0.73 5.39
N VAL A 86 2.77 -1.31 4.20
CA VAL A 86 1.61 -1.42 3.31
C VAL A 86 1.01 -2.82 3.32
N PHE A 87 -0.27 -2.88 3.64
CA PHE A 87 -1.10 -4.07 3.56
C PHE A 87 -1.93 -4.04 2.27
N CYS A 88 -1.53 -4.83 1.27
CA CYS A 88 -2.18 -4.91 -0.03
C CYS A 88 -3.33 -5.92 0.00
N ASP A 89 -4.56 -5.42 0.12
CA ASP A 89 -5.77 -6.24 0.30
C ASP A 89 -6.46 -6.54 -1.04
N LEU A 90 -5.78 -7.33 -1.90
CA LEU A 90 -6.22 -7.66 -3.27
C LEU A 90 -6.95 -8.99 -3.38
N LYS A 91 -6.89 -9.83 -2.34
CA LYS A 91 -7.59 -11.13 -2.29
C LYS A 91 -7.26 -12.02 -3.48
N LEU A 92 -5.96 -12.22 -3.75
CA LEU A 92 -5.46 -12.99 -4.89
C LEU A 92 -6.09 -14.40 -4.91
N HIS A 93 -6.61 -14.78 -6.07
CA HIS A 93 -7.25 -16.08 -6.27
C HIS A 93 -7.16 -16.49 -7.74
N ASP A 94 -6.11 -17.20 -8.10
CA ASP A 94 -5.86 -17.66 -9.48
C ASP A 94 -4.94 -18.90 -9.42
N ILE A 95 -4.52 -19.43 -10.57
CA ILE A 95 -3.52 -20.51 -10.61
C ILE A 95 -2.21 -20.05 -9.96
N PRO A 96 -1.44 -20.97 -9.33
CA PRO A 96 -0.25 -20.63 -8.55
C PRO A 96 0.74 -19.69 -9.25
N THR A 97 1.02 -19.95 -10.54
CA THR A 97 1.97 -19.13 -11.32
C THR A 97 1.51 -17.67 -11.49
N THR A 98 0.23 -17.43 -11.68
CA THR A 98 -0.35 -16.08 -11.80
C THR A 98 -0.27 -15.36 -10.47
N VAL A 99 -0.65 -16.05 -9.38
CA VAL A 99 -0.61 -15.49 -8.02
C VAL A 99 0.82 -15.14 -7.62
N HIS A 100 1.80 -16.03 -7.91
CA HIS A 100 3.21 -15.76 -7.66
C HIS A 100 3.68 -14.46 -8.35
N LYS A 101 3.41 -14.33 -9.64
CA LYS A 101 3.81 -13.13 -10.42
C LYS A 101 3.14 -11.85 -9.92
N ALA A 102 1.86 -11.91 -9.57
CA ALA A 102 1.13 -10.77 -9.01
C ALA A 102 1.71 -10.38 -7.65
N ALA A 103 1.92 -11.35 -6.76
CA ALA A 103 2.50 -11.11 -5.44
C ALA A 103 3.92 -10.53 -5.53
N ARG A 104 4.74 -11.00 -6.50
CA ARG A 104 6.08 -10.47 -6.76
C ARG A 104 6.05 -9.00 -7.14
N VAL A 105 5.12 -8.59 -8.01
CA VAL A 105 4.98 -7.18 -8.39
C VAL A 105 4.61 -6.32 -7.20
N VAL A 106 3.62 -6.72 -6.38
CA VAL A 106 3.27 -5.95 -5.18
C VAL A 106 4.39 -5.94 -4.13
N GLY A 107 5.16 -7.02 -4.01
CA GLY A 107 6.36 -7.07 -3.16
C GLY A 107 7.42 -6.07 -3.62
N SER A 108 7.67 -5.98 -4.95
CA SER A 108 8.69 -5.07 -5.50
C SER A 108 8.37 -3.58 -5.36
N VAL A 109 7.11 -3.22 -5.14
CA VAL A 109 6.70 -1.84 -4.81
C VAL A 109 6.55 -1.62 -3.30
N GLY A 110 6.98 -2.58 -2.47
CA GLY A 110 7.10 -2.42 -1.03
C GLY A 110 5.92 -2.91 -0.18
N ALA A 111 4.97 -3.67 -0.76
CA ALA A 111 3.93 -4.29 0.06
C ALA A 111 4.53 -5.27 1.06
N ARG A 112 4.22 -5.09 2.35
CA ARG A 112 4.63 -5.99 3.42
C ARG A 112 3.71 -7.20 3.55
N TRP A 113 2.42 -7.04 3.28
CA TRP A 113 1.43 -8.10 3.30
C TRP A 113 0.54 -8.04 2.06
N VAL A 114 0.11 -9.22 1.60
CA VAL A 114 -0.90 -9.37 0.56
C VAL A 114 -1.92 -10.40 0.99
N THR A 115 -3.19 -10.18 0.68
CA THR A 115 -4.24 -11.17 0.91
C THR A 115 -4.38 -12.13 -0.25
N ALA A 116 -4.66 -13.40 0.08
CA ALA A 116 -5.03 -14.43 -0.88
C ALA A 116 -6.17 -15.29 -0.32
N HIS A 117 -7.03 -15.82 -1.19
CA HIS A 117 -8.11 -16.71 -0.78
C HIS A 117 -7.58 -18.09 -0.39
N ALA A 118 -7.91 -18.55 0.83
CA ALA A 118 -7.53 -19.88 1.31
C ALA A 118 -8.11 -21.01 0.45
N SER A 119 -9.27 -20.79 -0.17
CA SER A 119 -9.90 -21.75 -1.09
C SER A 119 -9.11 -22.03 -2.37
N GLY A 120 -8.07 -21.21 -2.69
CA GLY A 120 -7.15 -21.47 -3.79
C GLY A 120 -6.19 -22.64 -3.56
N GLY A 121 -6.13 -23.15 -2.34
CA GLY A 121 -5.34 -24.31 -1.97
C GLY A 121 -3.90 -23.99 -1.59
N GLU A 122 -3.21 -24.99 -1.05
CA GLU A 122 -1.87 -24.84 -0.46
C GLU A 122 -0.83 -24.35 -1.48
N GLU A 123 -0.83 -24.89 -2.69
CA GLU A 123 0.12 -24.50 -3.74
C GLU A 123 0.00 -23.03 -4.13
N MET A 124 -1.24 -22.53 -4.25
CA MET A 124 -1.49 -21.12 -4.54
C MET A 124 -1.04 -20.22 -3.39
N LEU A 125 -1.31 -20.60 -2.15
CA LEU A 125 -0.90 -19.83 -0.97
C LEU A 125 0.64 -19.78 -0.82
N LYS A 126 1.33 -20.90 -1.05
CA LYS A 126 2.81 -20.92 -1.10
C LYS A 126 3.34 -20.01 -2.20
N ALA A 127 2.74 -20.08 -3.40
CA ALA A 127 3.12 -19.23 -4.51
C ALA A 127 2.95 -17.73 -4.20
N ALA A 128 1.89 -17.35 -3.46
CA ALA A 128 1.70 -15.98 -3.00
C ALA A 128 2.83 -15.53 -2.05
N VAL A 129 3.20 -16.36 -1.09
CA VAL A 129 4.27 -16.05 -0.12
C VAL A 129 5.62 -15.94 -0.81
N ASP A 130 5.93 -16.91 -1.69
CA ASP A 130 7.22 -16.95 -2.39
C ASP A 130 7.37 -15.75 -3.34
N GLY A 131 6.29 -15.41 -4.08
CA GLY A 131 6.28 -14.26 -4.95
C GLY A 131 6.46 -12.93 -4.18
N LEU A 132 5.74 -12.75 -3.07
CA LEU A 132 5.87 -11.53 -2.26
C LEU A 132 7.31 -11.35 -1.73
N ARG A 133 7.93 -12.42 -1.25
CA ARG A 133 9.32 -12.41 -0.75
C ARG A 133 10.32 -12.09 -1.86
N GLU A 134 10.20 -12.77 -3.00
CA GLU A 134 11.08 -12.52 -4.17
C GLU A 134 11.00 -11.07 -4.64
N GLY A 135 9.81 -10.45 -4.58
CA GLY A 135 9.65 -9.06 -4.95
C GLY A 135 10.25 -8.06 -3.96
N ALA A 136 10.36 -8.45 -2.69
CA ALA A 136 10.88 -7.59 -1.61
C ALA A 136 12.42 -7.62 -1.48
N GLU A 137 13.11 -8.50 -2.24
CA GLU A 137 14.59 -8.60 -2.32
C GLU A 137 15.16 -7.57 -3.30
#